data_df080d888bf552d954f3b27baa0759d1
#
_entry.id   df080d888bf552d954f3b27baa0759d1
#
_cell.length_a   1.000
_cell.length_b   1.000
_cell.length_c   1.000
_cell.angle_alpha   90.00
_cell.angle_beta   90.00
_cell.angle_gamma   90.00
#
_symmetry.space_group_name_H-M   'P 1'
#
loop_
_entity.id
_entity.type
_entity.pdbx_description
1 polymer ?
#
loop_
_entity_poly.entity_id
_entity_poly.type
_entity_poly.pdbx_seq_one_letter_code
_entity_poly.pdbx_strand_id
1 'polypeptide(L)' 'MATENPYAQYHVVKKGDTLSKIAEEYYGDKMLYPKIFEANKDVLQDPNKIKPGQKLRIP' A
#
# COMPACT_ATOMS: atom_id res chain seq x y z
N MET A 1 10.31 17.47 2.94
CA MET A 1 10.38 16.84 2.79
C MET A 1 10.55 15.81 2.51
N ALA A 2 10.57 15.34 2.45
CA ALA A 2 10.80 14.37 2.22
C ALA A 2 11.04 13.80 1.88
N THR A 3 11.05 13.62 2.18
CA THR A 3 11.50 13.10 1.62
C THR A 3 11.44 11.94 0.98
N GLU A 4 11.76 11.85 -0.05
CA GLU A 4 11.77 10.68 -0.81
C GLU A 4 12.86 9.78 -0.38
N ASN A 5 12.50 8.59 0.02
CA ASN A 5 13.42 7.51 0.31
C ASN A 5 13.71 6.83 -1.03
N PRO A 6 14.95 6.82 -1.52
CA PRO A 6 15.25 6.21 -2.82
C PRO A 6 14.99 4.71 -2.85
N TYR A 7 14.86 4.08 -1.69
CA TYR A 7 14.57 2.65 -1.62
C TYR A 7 13.10 2.35 -1.43
N ALA A 8 12.27 3.39 -1.31
CA ALA A 8 10.84 3.19 -1.13
C ALA A 8 10.22 2.73 -2.45
N GLN A 9 9.30 1.79 -2.34
CA GLN A 9 8.51 1.34 -3.46
C GLN A 9 7.12 1.94 -3.36
N TYR A 10 6.51 2.16 -4.51
CA TYR A 10 5.15 2.67 -4.58
C TYR A 10 4.33 1.76 -5.46
N HIS A 11 3.06 1.67 -5.14
CA HIS A 11 2.12 0.88 -5.92
C HIS A 11 0.93 1.76 -6.27
N VAL A 12 0.59 1.83 -7.54
CA VAL A 12 -0.62 2.53 -7.98
C VAL A 12 -1.76 1.52 -7.98
N VAL A 13 -2.79 1.79 -7.18
CA VAL A 13 -3.91 0.89 -7.01
C VAL A 13 -4.65 0.72 -8.33
N LYS A 14 -4.98 -0.51 -8.66
CA LYS A 14 -5.76 -0.85 -9.84
C LYS A 14 -7.13 -1.35 -9.42
N LYS A 15 -8.06 -1.32 -10.36
CA LYS A 15 -9.39 -1.83 -10.10
C LYS A 15 -9.29 -3.28 -9.63
N GLY A 16 -9.95 -3.58 -8.52
CA GLY A 16 -9.95 -4.92 -7.95
C GLY A 16 -8.82 -5.20 -6.98
N ASP A 17 -7.90 -4.27 -6.79
CA ASP A 17 -6.84 -4.44 -5.82
C ASP A 17 -7.37 -4.37 -4.39
N THR A 18 -6.73 -5.13 -3.51
CA THR A 18 -6.94 -5.03 -2.06
C THR A 18 -5.57 -4.96 -1.41
N LEU A 19 -5.51 -4.45 -0.17
CA LEU A 19 -4.23 -4.41 0.54
C LEU A 19 -3.65 -5.79 0.73
N SER A 20 -4.50 -6.80 0.96
CA SER A 20 -4.04 -8.17 1.10
C SER A 20 -3.38 -8.68 -0.17
N LYS A 21 -3.99 -8.40 -1.33
CA LYS A 21 -3.40 -8.80 -2.59
C LYS A 21 -2.09 -8.09 -2.86
N ILE A 22 -2.04 -6.80 -2.52
CA ILE A 22 -0.82 -6.01 -2.69
C ILE A 22 0.28 -6.57 -1.78
N ALA A 23 -0.06 -6.88 -0.53
CA ALA A 23 0.92 -7.44 0.39
C ALA A 23 1.44 -8.78 -0.12
N GLU A 24 0.56 -9.60 -0.69
CA GLU A 24 0.98 -10.86 -1.25
C GLU A 24 1.94 -10.66 -2.42
N GLU A 25 1.67 -9.67 -3.24
CA GLU A 25 2.50 -9.38 -4.40
C GLU A 25 3.90 -8.92 -4.01
N TYR A 26 4.00 -8.05 -3.00
CA TYR A 26 5.28 -7.45 -2.64
C TYR A 26 6.04 -8.21 -1.56
N TYR A 27 5.33 -8.93 -0.69
CA TYR A 27 5.96 -9.64 0.43
C TYR A 27 5.81 -11.15 0.35
N GLY A 28 4.94 -11.63 -0.55
CA GLY A 28 4.63 -13.04 -0.61
C GLY A 28 3.72 -13.51 0.51
N ASP A 29 3.12 -12.59 1.27
CA ASP A 29 2.29 -12.92 2.42
C ASP A 29 1.19 -11.90 2.56
N LYS A 30 -0.04 -12.30 2.26
CA LYS A 30 -1.19 -11.40 2.31
C LYS A 30 -1.48 -10.92 3.73
N MET A 31 -1.06 -11.66 4.74
CA MET A 31 -1.32 -11.28 6.12
C MET A 31 -0.47 -10.10 6.58
N LEU A 32 0.48 -9.68 5.75
CA LEU A 32 1.31 -8.50 6.06
C LEU A 32 0.67 -7.20 5.59
N TYR A 33 -0.59 -7.21 5.15
CA TYR A 33 -1.27 -6.00 4.72
C TYR A 33 -1.27 -4.88 5.76
N PRO A 34 -1.28 -5.17 7.09
CA PRO A 34 -1.22 -4.07 8.06
C PRO A 34 0.03 -3.21 7.95
N LYS A 35 1.13 -3.76 7.45
CA LYS A 35 2.34 -2.97 7.24
C LYS A 35 2.09 -1.88 6.20
N ILE A 36 1.36 -2.23 5.13
CA ILE A 36 1.04 -1.26 4.10
C ILE A 36 0.05 -0.22 4.64
N PHE A 37 -0.95 -0.67 5.39
CA PHE A 37 -1.93 0.23 5.98
C PHE A 37 -1.26 1.25 6.90
N GLU A 38 -0.37 0.76 7.79
CA GLU A 38 0.33 1.64 8.72
C GLU A 38 1.18 2.67 8.00
N ALA A 39 1.83 2.27 6.91
CA ALA A 39 2.68 3.18 6.15
C ALA A 39 1.87 4.23 5.39
N ASN A 40 0.56 4.04 5.26
CA ASN A 40 -0.30 4.91 4.46
C ASN A 40 -1.47 5.47 5.26
N LYS A 41 -1.34 5.54 6.58
CA LYS A 41 -2.43 6.06 7.43
C LYS A 41 -2.80 7.50 7.12
N ASP A 42 -1.87 8.24 6.55
CA ASP A 42 -2.12 9.63 6.18
C ASP A 42 -3.12 9.73 5.02
N VAL A 43 -3.24 8.68 4.20
CA VAL A 43 -4.14 8.70 3.05
C VAL A 43 -5.23 7.63 3.11
N LEU A 44 -5.11 6.66 4.03
CA LEU A 44 -6.08 5.58 4.17
C LEU A 44 -6.72 5.63 5.56
N GLN A 45 -8.05 5.60 5.58
CA GLN A 45 -8.78 5.53 6.84
C GLN A 45 -9.25 4.12 7.13
N ASP A 46 -9.31 3.28 6.11
CA ASP A 46 -9.84 1.93 6.22
C ASP A 46 -9.06 1.05 5.26
N PRO A 47 -8.48 -0.08 5.73
CA PRO A 47 -7.68 -0.94 4.86
C PRO A 47 -8.48 -1.54 3.70
N ASN A 48 -9.81 -1.53 3.78
CA ASN A 48 -10.65 -2.04 2.71
C ASN A 48 -11.14 -0.96 1.76
N LYS A 49 -10.73 0.29 1.97
CA LYS A 49 -11.25 1.40 1.16
C LYS A 49 -10.12 2.07 0.39
N ILE A 50 -9.55 1.32 -0.54
CA ILE A 50 -8.57 1.88 -1.46
C ILE A 50 -9.24 2.09 -2.81
N LYS A 51 -8.73 3.03 -3.58
CA LYS A 51 -9.34 3.43 -4.85
C LYS A 51 -8.34 3.29 -5.98
N PRO A 52 -8.80 2.90 -7.17
CA PRO A 52 -7.91 2.86 -8.35
C PRO A 52 -7.29 4.23 -8.58
N GLY A 53 -6.00 4.22 -8.93
CA GLY A 53 -5.24 5.43 -9.15
C GLY A 53 -4.55 5.98 -7.93
N GLN A 54 -4.87 5.47 -6.76
CA GLN A 54 -4.26 5.91 -5.52
C GLN A 54 -2.83 5.36 -5.43
N LYS A 55 -1.89 6.19 -5.01
CA LYS A 55 -0.49 5.80 -4.88
C LYS A 55 -0.19 5.45 -3.44
N LEU A 56 0.24 4.23 -3.20
CA LEU A 56 0.54 3.73 -1.87
C LEU A 56 2.03 3.48 -1.71
N ARG A 57 2.54 3.73 -0.51
CA ARG A 57 3.92 3.39 -0.18
C ARG A 57 3.98 1.93 0.24
N ILE A 58 4.99 1.23 -0.26
CA ILE A 58 5.24 -0.16 0.11
C ILE A 58 6.53 -0.16 0.91
N PRO A 59 6.44 -0.27 2.23
CA PRO A 59 7.65 -0.22 3.08
C PRO A 59 8.55 -1.42 2.93
#